data_9658674b1547546e43960e9fbd577638
#
_entry.id   9658674b1547546e43960e9fbd577638
#
_cell.length_a   1.000
_cell.length_b   1.000
_cell.length_c   1.000
_cell.angle_alpha   90.00
_cell.angle_beta   90.00
_cell.angle_gamma   90.00
#
_symmetry.space_group_name_H-M   'P 1'
#
loop_
_entity.id
_entity.type
_entity.pdbx_description
1 polymer ?
#
loop_
_entity_poly.entity_id
_entity_poly.type
_entity_poly.pdbx_seq_one_letter_code
_entity_poly.pdbx_strand_id
1 'polypeptide(L)'
;IYSQKFYGEKVDFSDLSKFSEIKYNLNKNIVQLKGEVLSSCPKKGCWMEMKFDNDTIFVKFKDYSFFVPKTGIDGKIASINGILSSEKISVKELRHYAEDAGKSKLEILEIKNPKLTYSFLANGVEIYN
;
A
#
# COMPACT_ATOMS: atom_id res chain seq x y z
N ILE A 1 -9.96 13.14 -22.45
CA ILE A 1 -8.73 12.37 -22.73
C ILE A 1 -8.07 12.05 -21.40
N TYR A 2 -7.88 10.76 -21.14
CA TYR A 2 -7.22 10.30 -19.95
C TYR A 2 -5.73 10.12 -20.23
N SER A 3 -4.88 10.81 -19.50
CA SER A 3 -3.46 10.51 -19.54
C SER A 3 -3.15 9.46 -18.50
N GLN A 4 -2.33 8.49 -18.89
CA GLN A 4 -1.85 7.41 -18.04
C GLN A 4 -0.36 7.51 -17.93
N LYS A 5 0.19 7.27 -16.75
CA LYS A 5 1.63 7.22 -16.56
C LYS A 5 2.04 5.94 -15.90
N PHE A 6 3.12 5.37 -16.41
CA PHE A 6 3.70 4.14 -15.90
C PHE A 6 4.96 4.45 -15.09
N TYR A 7 5.11 3.75 -14.00
CA TYR A 7 6.27 3.81 -13.13
C TYR A 7 6.78 2.40 -12.90
N GLY A 8 8.10 2.23 -12.94
CA GLY A 8 8.70 0.90 -12.91
C GLY A 8 8.48 0.16 -14.23
N GLU A 9 8.23 -1.13 -14.18
CA GLU A 9 7.97 -1.93 -15.37
C GLU A 9 6.62 -1.56 -15.97
N LYS A 10 6.58 -1.46 -17.30
CA LYS A 10 5.32 -1.26 -18.01
C LYS A 10 4.60 -2.59 -18.12
N VAL A 11 3.50 -2.72 -17.40
CA VAL A 11 2.72 -3.95 -17.29
C VAL A 11 1.37 -3.76 -17.97
N ASP A 12 0.88 -4.81 -18.60
CA ASP A 12 -0.50 -4.86 -19.10
C ASP A 12 -1.41 -5.25 -17.93
N PHE A 13 -2.26 -4.34 -17.50
CA PHE A 13 -3.20 -4.55 -16.39
C PHE A 13 -4.53 -5.13 -16.87
N SER A 14 -4.47 -6.25 -17.59
CA SER A 14 -5.66 -6.93 -18.11
C SER A 14 -6.19 -8.02 -17.16
N ASP A 15 -5.43 -8.41 -16.14
CA ASP A 15 -5.79 -9.50 -15.24
C ASP A 15 -5.93 -9.02 -13.79
N LEU A 16 -6.78 -8.02 -13.58
CA LEU A 16 -6.99 -7.45 -12.27
C LEU A 16 -7.74 -8.41 -11.35
N SER A 17 -7.19 -8.63 -10.17
CA SER A 17 -7.84 -9.37 -9.08
C SER A 17 -8.58 -8.42 -8.16
N LYS A 18 -9.51 -8.97 -7.37
CA LYS A 18 -10.19 -8.20 -6.32
C LYS A 18 -9.48 -8.44 -5.00
N PHE A 19 -9.09 -7.36 -4.33
CA PHE A 19 -8.43 -7.44 -3.04
C PHE A 19 -9.26 -8.23 -2.02
N SER A 20 -10.58 -7.99 -1.99
CA SER A 20 -11.49 -8.68 -1.08
C SER A 20 -11.49 -10.20 -1.25
N GLU A 21 -11.11 -10.69 -2.42
CA GLU A 21 -11.03 -12.13 -2.69
C GLU A 21 -9.66 -12.71 -2.38
N ILE A 22 -8.58 -12.00 -2.73
CA ILE A 22 -7.23 -12.54 -2.59
C ILE A 22 -6.63 -12.35 -1.21
N LYS A 23 -7.15 -11.44 -0.39
CA LYS A 23 -6.57 -11.14 0.93
C LYS A 23 -6.57 -12.32 1.89
N TYR A 24 -7.42 -13.30 1.68
CA TYR A 24 -7.54 -14.47 2.53
C TYR A 24 -6.66 -15.65 2.09
N ASN A 25 -6.06 -15.56 0.92
CA ASN A 25 -5.26 -16.65 0.37
C ASN A 25 -4.02 -16.10 -0.31
N LEU A 26 -3.10 -15.58 0.50
CA LEU A 26 -1.86 -14.99 0.01
C LEU A 26 -0.85 -16.08 -0.28
N ASN A 27 -0.52 -16.24 -1.55
CA ASN A 27 0.36 -17.32 -2.03
C ASN A 27 1.69 -16.83 -2.61
N LYS A 28 2.01 -15.55 -2.42
CA LYS A 28 3.22 -14.90 -2.94
C LYS A 28 3.33 -14.91 -4.47
N ASN A 29 2.25 -15.16 -5.16
CA ASN A 29 2.21 -15.01 -6.61
C ASN A 29 2.04 -13.54 -6.98
N ILE A 30 2.47 -13.20 -8.19
CA ILE A 30 2.27 -11.84 -8.72
C ILE A 30 0.79 -11.65 -9.02
N VAL A 31 0.24 -10.57 -8.50
CA VAL A 31 -1.16 -10.19 -8.70
C VAL A 31 -1.26 -8.74 -9.14
N GLN A 32 -2.39 -8.38 -9.74
CA GLN A 32 -2.69 -7.03 -10.19
C GLN A 32 -3.89 -6.50 -9.43
N LEU A 33 -3.74 -5.33 -8.82
CA LEU A 33 -4.78 -4.68 -8.04
C LEU A 33 -4.97 -3.24 -8.51
N LYS A 34 -6.20 -2.74 -8.42
CA LYS A 34 -6.55 -1.37 -8.77
C LYS A 34 -7.27 -0.72 -7.60
N GLY A 35 -6.82 0.44 -7.18
CA GLY A 35 -7.39 1.15 -6.04
C GLY A 35 -7.07 2.62 -6.05
N GLU A 36 -7.45 3.30 -4.98
CA GLU A 36 -7.24 4.74 -4.82
C GLU A 36 -5.93 5.02 -4.09
N VAL A 37 -5.15 5.96 -4.61
CA VAL A 37 -3.95 6.44 -3.92
C VAL A 37 -4.38 7.40 -2.82
N LEU A 38 -3.95 7.13 -1.59
CA LEU A 38 -4.21 8.00 -0.45
C LEU A 38 -3.10 9.03 -0.29
N SER A 39 -1.85 8.60 -0.38
CA SER A 39 -0.69 9.46 -0.23
C SER A 39 0.57 8.81 -0.80
N SER A 40 1.60 9.59 -1.02
CA SER A 40 2.91 9.09 -1.39
C SER A 40 3.98 9.75 -0.54
N CYS A 41 5.18 9.16 -0.50
CA CYS A 41 6.29 9.69 0.27
C CYS A 41 6.63 11.11 -0.19
N PRO A 42 6.52 12.13 0.69
CA PRO A 42 6.75 13.51 0.31
C PRO A 42 8.21 13.83 0.09
N LYS A 43 9.12 12.96 0.52
CA LYS A 43 10.56 13.18 0.36
C LYS A 43 11.09 12.66 -0.96
N LYS A 44 10.75 11.42 -1.34
CA LYS A 44 11.30 10.77 -2.53
C LYS A 44 10.28 10.06 -3.41
N GLY A 45 9.03 9.90 -2.97
CA GLY A 45 8.06 9.09 -3.69
C GLY A 45 8.42 7.61 -3.74
N CYS A 46 9.11 7.10 -2.71
CA CYS A 46 9.60 5.71 -2.66
C CYS A 46 8.59 4.72 -2.08
N TRP A 47 7.44 5.21 -1.65
CA TRP A 47 6.32 4.40 -1.21
C TRP A 47 5.03 5.17 -1.45
N MET A 48 3.91 4.46 -1.40
CA MET A 48 2.59 5.09 -1.38
C MET A 48 1.64 4.25 -0.56
N GLU A 49 0.58 4.88 -0.06
CA GLU A 49 -0.53 4.20 0.57
C GLU A 49 -1.71 4.19 -0.37
N MET A 50 -2.38 3.06 -0.45
CA MET A 50 -3.55 2.87 -1.30
C MET A 50 -4.69 2.30 -0.49
N LYS A 51 -5.90 2.62 -0.91
CA LYS A 51 -7.13 2.08 -0.32
C LYS A 51 -7.76 1.07 -1.25
N PHE A 52 -8.04 -0.11 -0.69
CA PHE A 52 -8.80 -1.17 -1.36
C PHE A 52 -9.95 -1.55 -0.44
N ASP A 53 -11.18 -1.29 -0.85
CA ASP A 53 -12.36 -1.42 -0.01
C ASP A 53 -12.20 -0.60 1.28
N ASN A 54 -12.16 -1.24 2.44
CA ASN A 54 -11.95 -0.58 3.72
C ASN A 54 -10.53 -0.74 4.28
N ASP A 55 -9.64 -1.35 3.49
CA ASP A 55 -8.28 -1.63 3.93
C ASP A 55 -7.29 -0.66 3.32
N THR A 56 -6.32 -0.22 4.10
CA THR A 56 -5.19 0.58 3.63
C THR A 56 -3.99 -0.33 3.47
N ILE A 57 -3.36 -0.24 2.30
CA ILE A 57 -2.22 -1.06 1.95
C ILE A 57 -1.01 -0.15 1.72
N PHE A 58 0.11 -0.51 2.34
CA PHE A 58 1.39 0.16 2.14
C PHE A 58 2.09 -0.46 0.94
N VAL A 59 2.36 0.35 -0.09
CA VAL A 59 2.96 -0.09 -1.33
C VAL A 59 4.41 0.37 -1.37
N LYS A 60 5.33 -0.59 -1.43
CA LYS A 60 6.75 -0.34 -1.64
C LYS A 60 7.12 -0.73 -3.06
N PHE A 61 8.17 -0.14 -3.58
CA PHE A 61 8.63 -0.42 -4.93
C PHE A 61 9.86 -1.35 -4.88
N LYS A 62 9.82 -2.39 -5.73
CA LYS A 62 10.82 -3.45 -5.73
C LYS A 62 12.23 -2.90 -5.89
N ASP A 63 13.11 -3.27 -4.97
CA ASP A 63 14.53 -2.89 -4.94
C ASP A 63 14.75 -1.37 -4.95
N TYR A 64 13.75 -0.58 -4.59
CA TYR A 64 13.77 0.89 -4.69
C TYR A 64 14.20 1.36 -6.09
N SER A 65 13.82 0.59 -7.11
CA SER A 65 14.25 0.83 -8.49
C SER A 65 13.51 1.95 -9.21
N PHE A 66 12.39 2.40 -8.65
CA PHE A 66 11.62 3.50 -9.23
C PHE A 66 10.85 4.26 -8.14
N PHE A 67 10.32 5.41 -8.53
CA PHE A 67 9.59 6.30 -7.62
C PHE A 67 8.31 6.76 -8.30
N VAL A 68 7.30 7.13 -7.50
CA VAL A 68 6.12 7.83 -7.98
C VAL A 68 6.23 9.32 -7.63
N PRO A 69 5.40 10.20 -8.21
CA PRO A 69 5.42 11.60 -7.83
C PRO A 69 5.21 11.81 -6.33
N LYS A 70 5.95 12.76 -5.77
CA LYS A 70 5.83 13.12 -4.34
C LYS A 70 4.53 13.80 -4.01
N THR A 71 3.94 14.48 -4.98
CA THR A 71 2.71 15.26 -4.82
C THR A 71 1.82 15.08 -6.04
N GLY A 72 0.54 15.39 -5.87
CA GLY A 72 -0.39 15.46 -6.99
C GLY A 72 -1.03 14.15 -7.39
N ILE A 73 -0.77 13.05 -6.68
CA ILE A 73 -1.38 11.75 -6.98
C ILE A 73 -2.42 11.32 -5.95
N ASP A 74 -2.55 12.03 -4.85
CA ASP A 74 -3.55 11.74 -3.82
C ASP A 74 -4.95 11.78 -4.45
N GLY A 75 -5.75 10.76 -4.19
CA GLY A 75 -7.09 10.64 -4.73
C GLY A 75 -7.18 10.06 -6.13
N LYS A 76 -6.06 9.87 -6.82
CA LYS A 76 -6.06 9.25 -8.15
C LYS A 76 -6.20 7.75 -8.04
N ILE A 77 -6.64 7.13 -9.12
CA ILE A 77 -6.72 5.68 -9.22
C ILE A 77 -5.41 5.16 -9.79
N ALA A 78 -4.92 4.07 -9.24
CA ALA A 78 -3.70 3.41 -9.72
C ALA A 78 -3.90 1.90 -9.78
N SER A 79 -3.23 1.28 -10.72
CA SER A 79 -3.09 -0.17 -10.82
C SER A 79 -1.67 -0.54 -10.43
N ILE A 80 -1.53 -1.60 -9.65
CA ILE A 80 -0.23 -2.07 -9.17
C ILE A 80 -0.05 -3.54 -9.50
N ASN A 81 1.15 -3.91 -9.87
CA ASN A 81 1.54 -5.29 -10.20
C ASN A 81 2.66 -5.71 -9.26
N GLY A 82 2.51 -6.83 -8.60
CA GLY A 82 3.50 -7.32 -7.67
C GLY A 82 2.97 -8.33 -6.67
N ILE A 83 3.53 -8.34 -5.47
CA ILE A 83 3.26 -9.35 -4.45
C ILE A 83 2.57 -8.72 -3.24
N LEU A 84 1.40 -9.25 -2.90
CA LEU A 84 0.65 -8.88 -1.71
C LEU A 84 1.10 -9.75 -0.54
N SER A 85 1.40 -9.12 0.59
CA SER A 85 1.80 -9.79 1.82
C SER A 85 0.97 -9.30 2.99
N SER A 86 0.86 -10.10 4.04
CA SER A 86 0.25 -9.69 5.29
C SER A 86 1.25 -9.83 6.42
N GLU A 87 1.10 -8.99 7.42
CA GLU A 87 1.93 -9.01 8.62
C GLU A 87 1.05 -8.74 9.84
N LYS A 88 1.28 -9.53 10.89
CA LYS A 88 0.59 -9.35 12.15
C LYS A 88 1.47 -8.52 13.08
N ILE A 89 1.00 -7.32 13.41
CA ILE A 89 1.74 -6.43 14.32
C ILE A 89 1.27 -6.72 15.74
N SER A 90 2.21 -7.04 16.63
CA SER A 90 1.92 -7.37 18.02
C SER A 90 1.42 -6.15 18.80
N VAL A 91 0.72 -6.40 19.90
CA VAL A 91 0.29 -5.34 20.82
C VAL A 91 1.49 -4.52 21.29
N LYS A 92 2.61 -5.18 21.58
CA LYS A 92 3.84 -4.50 22.00
C LYS A 92 4.35 -3.52 20.96
N GLU A 93 4.40 -3.94 19.69
CA GLU A 93 4.84 -3.09 18.59
C GLU A 93 3.88 -1.94 18.35
N LEU A 94 2.57 -2.21 18.38
CA LEU A 94 1.55 -1.17 18.22
C LEU A 94 1.65 -0.10 19.31
N ARG A 95 1.89 -0.53 20.55
CA ARG A 95 2.07 0.40 21.67
C ARG A 95 3.35 1.23 21.52
N HIS A 96 4.40 0.63 21.00
CA HIS A 96 5.65 1.33 20.74
C HIS A 96 5.46 2.40 19.66
N TYR A 97 4.78 2.08 18.58
CA TYR A 97 4.47 3.06 17.53
C TYR A 97 3.59 4.19 18.05
N ALA A 98 2.61 3.87 18.90
CA ALA A 98 1.74 4.88 19.51
C ALA A 98 2.52 5.83 20.43
N GLU A 99 3.46 5.29 21.20
CA GLU A 99 4.36 6.08 22.05
C GLU A 99 5.22 7.02 21.21
N ASP A 100 5.81 6.52 20.12
CA ASP A 100 6.61 7.33 19.19
C ASP A 100 5.79 8.42 18.53
N ALA A 101 4.50 8.17 18.31
CA ALA A 101 3.57 9.15 17.75
C ALA A 101 3.06 10.18 18.78
N GLY A 102 3.51 10.09 20.04
CA GLY A 102 3.11 11.02 21.10
C GLY A 102 1.72 10.78 21.67
N LYS A 103 1.19 9.57 21.53
CA LYS A 103 -0.12 9.23 22.10
C LYS A 103 -0.06 9.22 23.62
N SER A 104 -1.22 9.49 24.28
CA SER A 104 -1.32 9.47 25.74
C SER A 104 -1.15 8.05 26.30
N LYS A 105 -0.83 7.96 27.59
CA LYS A 105 -0.73 6.65 28.27
C LYS A 105 -2.05 5.88 28.18
N LEU A 106 -3.17 6.58 28.30
CA LEU A 106 -4.49 5.96 28.22
C LEU A 106 -4.74 5.36 26.83
N GLU A 107 -4.43 6.11 25.77
CA GLU A 107 -4.56 5.64 24.40
C GLU A 107 -3.69 4.43 24.15
N ILE A 108 -2.44 4.42 24.66
CA ILE A 108 -1.51 3.30 24.52
C ILE A 108 -2.06 2.07 25.23
N LEU A 109 -2.59 2.21 26.44
CA LEU A 109 -3.15 1.09 27.20
C LEU A 109 -4.45 0.53 26.61
N GLU A 110 -5.15 1.31 25.80
CA GLU A 110 -6.34 0.86 25.09
C GLU A 110 -6.00 -0.10 23.95
N ILE A 111 -4.74 -0.16 23.50
CA ILE A 111 -4.30 -1.11 22.47
C ILE A 111 -4.18 -2.49 23.14
N LYS A 112 -5.14 -3.37 22.84
CA LYS A 112 -5.24 -4.69 23.48
C LYS A 112 -5.16 -5.86 22.52
N ASN A 113 -5.26 -5.60 21.23
CA ASN A 113 -5.27 -6.66 20.22
C ASN A 113 -4.19 -6.41 19.16
N PRO A 114 -3.57 -7.47 18.63
CA PRO A 114 -2.68 -7.33 17.50
C PRO A 114 -3.44 -6.88 16.26
N LYS A 115 -2.75 -6.29 15.31
CA LYS A 115 -3.34 -5.79 14.07
C LYS A 115 -2.76 -6.52 12.87
N LEU A 116 -3.65 -7.00 12.00
CA LEU A 116 -3.24 -7.54 10.72
C LEU A 116 -3.11 -6.38 9.72
N THR A 117 -1.95 -6.26 9.08
CA THR A 117 -1.69 -5.25 8.07
C THR A 117 -1.33 -5.91 6.76
N TYR A 118 -1.54 -5.17 5.67
CA TYR A 118 -1.19 -5.62 4.33
C TYR A 118 -0.13 -4.69 3.76
N SER A 119 0.81 -5.27 3.03
CA SER A 119 1.81 -4.55 2.26
C SER A 119 1.90 -5.14 0.87
N PHE A 120 2.39 -4.34 -0.08
CA PHE A 120 2.50 -4.75 -1.46
C PHE A 120 3.86 -4.34 -1.99
N LEU A 121 4.56 -5.28 -2.61
CA LEU A 121 5.84 -5.01 -3.25
C LEU A 121 5.60 -4.92 -4.75
N ALA A 122 5.54 -3.70 -5.26
CA ALA A 122 5.21 -3.43 -6.65
C ALA A 122 6.45 -3.40 -7.53
N ASN A 123 6.36 -4.05 -8.69
CA ASN A 123 7.37 -3.92 -9.74
C ASN A 123 6.89 -2.99 -10.86
N GLY A 124 5.61 -2.68 -10.92
CA GLY A 124 5.04 -1.76 -11.90
C GLY A 124 3.78 -1.10 -11.39
N VAL A 125 3.60 0.17 -11.74
CA VAL A 125 2.46 0.99 -11.34
C VAL A 125 1.97 1.78 -12.54
N GLU A 126 0.67 1.85 -12.72
CA GLU A 126 0.04 2.75 -13.69
C GLU A 126 -0.90 3.68 -12.95
N ILE A 127 -0.70 4.99 -13.09
CA ILE A 127 -1.54 5.99 -12.44
C ILE A 127 -2.41 6.67 -13.50
N TYR A 128 -3.71 6.72 -13.23
CA TYR A 128 -4.71 7.32 -14.12
C TYR A 128 -5.01 8.75 -13.67
N ASN A 129 -5.12 9.63 -14.62
CA ASN A 129 -5.53 11.01 -14.34
C ASN A 129 -7.04 11.18 -14.40
#